data_b3c2f880cadbdb8fe68bddc925547e8d
#
_entry.id   b3c2f880cadbdb8fe68bddc925547e8d
#
_cell.length_a   1.000
_cell.length_b   1.000
_cell.length_c   1.000
_cell.angle_alpha   90.00
_cell.angle_beta   90.00
_cell.angle_gamma   90.00
#
_symmetry.space_group_name_H-M   'P 1'
#
loop_
_entity.id
_entity.type
_entity.pdbx_description
1 polymer ?
#
loop_
_entity_poly.entity_id
_entity_poly.type
_entity_poly.pdbx_seq_one_letter_code
_entity_poly.pdbx_strand_id
1 'polypeptide(L)'
;MSNIAAIVRRYVEHYNANDVDGMLDCCSDDVVFETVSNPGGSMRLSGKEEMREVIEATTRAFSERRHEVVSILVDGEKAAAETVFSGVAAAELGNYVRPGQHVSIRGATLFETRDDKLTRICDYS
;
A
#
# COMPACT_ATOMS: atom_id res chain seq x y z
N MET A 1 -7.98 -18.67 -13.65
CA MET A 1 -6.90 -17.71 -13.95
C MET A 1 -7.02 -16.52 -13.02
N SER A 2 -5.94 -16.24 -12.36
CA SER A 2 -5.93 -15.09 -11.46
C SER A 2 -5.84 -13.81 -12.30
N ASN A 3 -6.65 -12.80 -11.95
CA ASN A 3 -6.60 -11.50 -12.57
C ASN A 3 -5.97 -10.52 -11.59
N ILE A 4 -4.67 -10.70 -11.37
CA ILE A 4 -3.95 -9.93 -10.36
C ILE A 4 -4.00 -8.42 -10.64
N ALA A 5 -3.96 -8.00 -11.90
CA ALA A 5 -4.03 -6.58 -12.24
C ALA A 5 -5.35 -5.96 -11.75
N ALA A 6 -6.48 -6.65 -11.96
CA ALA A 6 -7.77 -6.16 -11.49
C ALA A 6 -7.85 -6.14 -9.95
N ILE A 7 -7.27 -7.12 -9.29
CA ILE A 7 -7.24 -7.17 -7.83
C ILE A 7 -6.43 -6.01 -7.27
N VAL A 8 -5.25 -5.75 -7.85
CA VAL A 8 -4.39 -4.63 -7.46
C VAL A 8 -5.12 -3.29 -7.63
N ARG A 9 -5.79 -3.10 -8.77
CA ARG A 9 -6.51 -1.84 -9.03
C ARG A 9 -7.66 -1.65 -8.06
N ARG A 10 -8.39 -2.72 -7.74
CA ARG A 10 -9.48 -2.67 -6.75
C ARG A 10 -8.94 -2.32 -5.36
N TYR A 11 -7.83 -2.92 -4.97
CA TYR A 11 -7.15 -2.62 -3.71
C TYR A 11 -6.79 -1.13 -3.64
N VAL A 12 -6.21 -0.58 -4.71
CA VAL A 12 -5.82 0.84 -4.76
C VAL A 12 -7.05 1.75 -4.76
N GLU A 13 -8.15 1.37 -5.41
CA GLU A 13 -9.39 2.15 -5.35
C GLU A 13 -9.92 2.24 -3.93
N HIS A 14 -9.94 1.13 -3.19
CA HIS A 14 -10.33 1.15 -1.79
C HIS A 14 -9.36 1.97 -0.93
N TYR A 15 -8.07 1.87 -1.23
CA TYR A 15 -7.06 2.70 -0.57
C TYR A 15 -7.38 4.19 -0.74
N ASN A 16 -7.64 4.62 -1.96
CA ASN A 16 -7.93 6.03 -2.27
C ASN A 16 -9.26 6.50 -1.69
N ALA A 17 -10.19 5.59 -1.46
CA ALA A 17 -11.47 5.89 -0.83
C ALA A 17 -11.41 5.83 0.70
N ASN A 18 -10.24 5.52 1.28
CA ASN A 18 -10.07 5.27 2.72
C ASN A 18 -10.97 4.15 3.23
N ASP A 19 -11.26 3.18 2.37
CA ASP A 19 -12.09 2.03 2.68
C ASP A 19 -11.22 0.88 3.17
N VAL A 20 -10.91 0.88 4.47
CA VAL A 20 -10.03 -0.11 5.08
C VAL A 20 -10.59 -1.52 4.92
N ASP A 21 -11.89 -1.69 5.14
CA ASP A 21 -12.52 -3.01 5.01
C ASP A 21 -12.44 -3.52 3.58
N GLY A 22 -12.65 -2.65 2.59
CA GLY A 22 -12.52 -3.01 1.18
C GLY A 22 -11.10 -3.44 0.83
N MET A 23 -10.10 -2.73 1.35
CA MET A 23 -8.69 -3.10 1.15
C MET A 23 -8.42 -4.50 1.71
N LEU A 24 -8.87 -4.76 2.94
CA LEU A 24 -8.63 -6.04 3.61
C LEU A 24 -9.40 -7.18 2.96
N ASP A 25 -10.57 -6.90 2.35
CA ASP A 25 -11.32 -7.90 1.60
C ASP A 25 -10.57 -8.38 0.35
N CYS A 26 -9.66 -7.57 -0.18
CA CYS A 26 -8.79 -7.97 -1.28
C CYS A 26 -7.65 -8.89 -0.83
N CYS A 27 -7.44 -9.05 0.46
CA CYS A 27 -6.31 -9.77 1.03
C CYS A 27 -6.72 -11.10 1.62
N SER A 28 -5.77 -12.05 1.65
CA SER A 28 -5.94 -13.30 2.39
C SER A 28 -5.84 -13.03 3.88
N ASP A 29 -6.33 -13.98 4.70
CA ASP A 29 -6.27 -13.83 6.17
C ASP A 29 -4.82 -13.81 6.67
N ASP A 30 -3.92 -14.47 5.98
CA ASP A 30 -2.49 -14.57 6.31
C ASP A 30 -1.63 -13.59 5.49
N VAL A 31 -2.22 -12.51 4.98
CA VAL A 31 -1.50 -11.54 4.16
C VAL A 31 -0.24 -11.02 4.86
N VAL A 32 0.84 -10.90 4.10
CA VAL A 32 2.09 -10.30 4.57
C VAL A 32 2.23 -8.92 3.92
N PHE A 33 2.39 -7.91 4.75
CA PHE A 33 2.59 -6.54 4.31
C PHE A 33 3.99 -6.10 4.73
N GLU A 34 4.77 -5.62 3.78
CA GLU A 34 6.13 -5.18 4.02
C GLU A 34 6.35 -3.78 3.44
N THR A 35 7.16 -2.99 4.13
CA THR A 35 7.71 -1.76 3.56
C THR A 35 9.22 -1.85 3.63
N VAL A 36 9.88 -1.52 2.53
CA VAL A 36 11.34 -1.50 2.45
C VAL A 36 11.76 -0.09 2.08
N SER A 37 12.42 0.57 3.02
CA SER A 37 12.98 1.90 2.83
C SER A 37 14.46 1.83 3.19
N ASN A 38 15.33 1.94 2.20
CA ASN A 38 16.76 1.77 2.44
C ASN A 38 17.35 2.77 3.44
N PRO A 39 16.96 4.05 3.44
CA PRO A 39 17.42 4.95 4.49
C PRO A 39 16.69 4.79 5.82
N GLY A 40 15.45 4.31 5.82
CA GLY A 40 14.58 4.26 7.01
C GLY A 40 14.41 2.90 7.64
N GLY A 41 14.95 1.85 7.03
CA GLY A 41 14.76 0.48 7.51
C GLY A 41 13.54 -0.19 6.91
N SER A 42 13.25 -1.40 7.37
CA SER A 42 12.17 -2.23 6.82
C SER A 42 11.19 -2.62 7.92
N MET A 43 9.92 -2.76 7.53
CA MET A 43 8.86 -3.22 8.41
C MET A 43 8.16 -4.39 7.75
N ARG A 44 7.79 -5.39 8.54
CA ARG A 44 7.01 -6.54 8.08
C ARG A 44 5.90 -6.84 9.05
N LEU A 45 4.68 -7.00 8.51
CA LEU A 45 3.49 -7.33 9.27
C LEU A 45 2.85 -8.58 8.69
N SER A 46 2.21 -9.36 9.53
CA SER A 46 1.50 -10.57 9.14
C SER A 46 0.07 -10.51 9.63
N GLY A 47 -0.87 -10.82 8.73
CA GLY A 47 -2.29 -10.90 9.04
C GLY A 47 -3.02 -9.57 8.92
N LYS A 48 -4.34 -9.70 8.78
CA LYS A 48 -5.21 -8.54 8.52
C LYS A 48 -5.26 -7.54 9.68
N GLU A 49 -5.16 -8.01 10.92
CA GLU A 49 -5.23 -7.11 12.07
C GLU A 49 -4.03 -6.17 12.14
N GLU A 50 -2.82 -6.70 12.00
CA GLU A 50 -1.62 -5.88 11.97
C GLU A 50 -1.63 -4.91 10.80
N MET A 51 -2.09 -5.39 9.64
CA MET A 51 -2.22 -4.56 8.45
C MET A 51 -3.23 -3.43 8.66
N ARG A 52 -4.38 -3.72 9.30
CA ARG A 52 -5.39 -2.71 9.61
C ARG A 52 -4.81 -1.58 10.46
N GLU A 53 -4.04 -1.91 11.47
CA GLU A 53 -3.43 -0.91 12.36
C GLU A 53 -2.54 0.06 11.59
N VAL A 54 -1.74 -0.45 10.66
CA VAL A 54 -0.86 0.40 9.85
C VAL A 54 -1.64 1.25 8.86
N ILE A 55 -2.66 0.68 8.21
CA ILE A 55 -3.51 1.44 7.30
C ILE A 55 -4.19 2.59 8.04
N GLU A 56 -4.74 2.33 9.20
CA GLU A 56 -5.41 3.35 10.00
C GLU A 56 -4.44 4.43 10.46
N ALA A 57 -3.23 4.03 10.88
CA ALA A 57 -2.19 4.99 11.26
C ALA A 57 -1.80 5.89 10.09
N THR A 58 -1.65 5.34 8.89
CA THR A 58 -1.33 6.11 7.69
C THR A 58 -2.48 7.06 7.33
N THR A 59 -3.71 6.61 7.49
CA THR A 59 -4.88 7.45 7.25
C THR A 59 -4.91 8.67 8.19
N ARG A 60 -4.48 8.50 9.44
CA ARG A 60 -4.37 9.60 10.39
C ARG A 60 -3.18 10.51 10.11
N ALA A 61 -2.11 9.95 9.55
CA ALA A 61 -0.88 10.72 9.29
C ALA A 61 -0.99 11.64 8.08
N PHE A 62 -1.88 11.35 7.14
CA PHE A 62 -2.02 12.13 5.92
C PHE A 62 -3.49 12.43 5.62
N SER A 63 -3.77 13.67 5.22
CA SER A 63 -5.01 14.03 4.55
C SER A 63 -4.78 14.02 3.04
N GLU A 64 -5.86 13.94 2.26
CA GLU A 64 -5.81 13.90 0.79
C GLU A 64 -4.87 12.80 0.28
N ARG A 65 -4.84 11.69 0.98
CA ARG A 65 -3.99 10.56 0.67
C ARG A 65 -4.43 9.87 -0.62
N ARG A 66 -3.47 9.67 -1.53
CA ARG A 66 -3.75 9.02 -2.81
C ARG A 66 -2.57 8.16 -3.24
N HIS A 67 -2.88 6.98 -3.74
CA HIS A 67 -1.93 6.09 -4.38
C HIS A 67 -2.30 5.97 -5.86
N GLU A 68 -1.35 6.18 -6.75
CA GLU A 68 -1.56 6.05 -8.19
C GLU A 68 -0.70 4.92 -8.73
N VAL A 69 -1.32 4.04 -9.52
CA VAL A 69 -0.59 3.01 -10.26
C VAL A 69 -0.25 3.59 -11.63
N VAL A 70 1.02 3.85 -11.85
CA VAL A 70 1.53 4.41 -13.11
C VAL A 70 1.63 3.32 -14.18
N SER A 71 2.15 2.16 -13.80
CA SER A 71 2.25 1.01 -14.69
C SER A 71 2.26 -0.26 -13.86
N ILE A 72 1.90 -1.38 -14.47
CA ILE A 72 1.88 -2.67 -13.80
C ILE A 72 2.39 -3.75 -14.75
N LEU A 73 3.29 -4.59 -14.22
CA LEU A 73 3.82 -5.75 -14.92
C LEU A 73 3.30 -6.99 -14.19
N VAL A 74 2.83 -7.97 -14.95
CA VAL A 74 2.23 -9.18 -14.39
C VAL A 74 2.98 -10.40 -14.89
N ASP A 75 3.29 -11.32 -13.97
CA ASP A 75 3.85 -12.62 -14.29
C ASP A 75 3.16 -13.67 -13.40
N GLY A 76 2.17 -14.35 -13.96
CA GLY A 76 1.39 -15.35 -13.23
C GLY A 76 0.64 -14.73 -12.05
N GLU A 77 0.93 -15.21 -10.86
CA GLU A 77 0.31 -14.70 -9.62
C GLU A 77 1.16 -13.64 -8.93
N LYS A 78 2.11 -13.04 -9.65
CA LYS A 78 2.94 -11.96 -9.15
C LYS A 78 2.80 -10.74 -10.04
N ALA A 79 2.89 -9.56 -9.44
CA ALA A 79 2.87 -8.30 -10.17
C ALA A 79 3.81 -7.29 -9.52
N ALA A 80 4.33 -6.40 -10.34
CA ALA A 80 5.10 -5.25 -9.87
C ALA A 80 4.45 -4.00 -10.44
N ALA A 81 4.16 -3.04 -9.58
CA ALA A 81 3.56 -1.78 -9.98
C ALA A 81 4.49 -0.62 -9.67
N GLU A 82 4.68 0.25 -10.65
CA GLU A 82 5.28 1.55 -10.39
C GLU A 82 4.21 2.47 -9.85
N THR A 83 4.48 3.10 -8.72
CA THR A 83 3.45 3.84 -7.98
C THR A 83 3.92 5.24 -7.60
N VAL A 84 2.95 6.13 -7.41
CA VAL A 84 3.17 7.43 -6.80
C VAL A 84 2.21 7.57 -5.61
N PHE A 85 2.77 7.78 -4.43
CA PHE A 85 2.00 8.13 -3.24
C PHE A 85 2.03 9.65 -3.09
N SER A 86 0.88 10.24 -2.79
CA SER A 86 0.80 11.66 -2.47
C SER A 86 -0.14 11.87 -1.29
N GLY A 87 0.09 12.95 -0.56
CA GLY A 87 -0.76 13.32 0.57
C GLY A 87 -0.29 14.60 1.19
N VAL A 88 -1.09 15.10 2.13
CA VAL A 88 -0.74 16.24 2.95
C VAL A 88 -0.51 15.75 4.37
N ALA A 89 0.66 16.02 4.92
CA ALA A 89 1.00 15.59 6.27
C ALA A 89 0.05 16.25 7.28
N ALA A 90 -0.57 15.43 8.12
CA ALA A 90 -1.47 15.90 9.17
C ALA A 90 -0.70 16.20 10.47
N ALA A 91 0.52 15.66 10.59
CA ALA A 91 1.36 15.83 11.76
C ALA A 91 2.82 15.86 11.32
N GLU A 92 3.70 16.21 12.23
CA GLU A 92 5.14 16.18 11.97
C GLU A 92 5.59 14.73 11.80
N LEU A 93 6.24 14.45 10.66
CA LEU A 93 6.74 13.11 10.32
C LEU A 93 8.26 13.15 10.24
N GLY A 94 8.92 12.71 11.30
CA GLY A 94 10.36 12.78 11.40
C GLY A 94 10.86 14.23 11.44
N ASN A 95 12.09 14.45 11.00
CA ASN A 95 12.70 15.78 11.04
C ASN A 95 12.49 16.58 9.74
N TYR A 96 11.84 16.00 8.74
CA TYR A 96 11.80 16.55 7.39
C TYR A 96 10.42 16.95 6.89
N VAL A 97 9.35 16.45 7.52
CA VAL A 97 7.99 16.69 7.07
C VAL A 97 7.20 17.39 8.17
N ARG A 98 6.63 18.54 7.83
CA ARG A 98 5.85 19.38 8.76
C ARG A 98 4.35 19.25 8.47
N PRO A 99 3.49 19.49 9.46
CA PRO A 99 2.04 19.54 9.21
C PRO A 99 1.70 20.51 8.08
N GLY A 100 0.80 20.07 7.19
CA GLY A 100 0.38 20.86 6.04
C GLY A 100 1.30 20.73 4.82
N GLN A 101 2.43 20.04 4.94
CA GLN A 101 3.34 19.87 3.82
C GLN A 101 2.83 18.80 2.87
N HIS A 102 2.88 19.09 1.56
CA HIS A 102 2.59 18.12 0.51
C HIS A 102 3.77 17.15 0.37
N VAL A 103 3.43 15.86 0.31
CA VAL A 103 4.40 14.79 0.13
C VAL A 103 4.07 14.06 -1.15
N SER A 104 5.09 13.75 -1.94
CA SER A 104 4.95 12.92 -3.14
C SER A 104 6.13 11.96 -3.18
N ILE A 105 5.84 10.65 -3.22
CA ILE A 105 6.86 9.60 -3.16
C ILE A 105 6.65 8.66 -4.33
N ARG A 106 7.69 8.53 -5.16
CA ARG A 106 7.72 7.52 -6.21
C ARG A 106 8.27 6.24 -5.64
N GLY A 107 7.65 5.14 -6.00
CA GLY A 107 8.09 3.84 -5.51
C GLY A 107 7.60 2.71 -6.39
N ALA A 108 7.82 1.50 -5.91
CA ALA A 108 7.35 0.29 -6.55
C ALA A 108 6.76 -0.63 -5.51
N THR A 109 5.70 -1.32 -5.87
CA THR A 109 5.05 -2.28 -4.98
C THR A 109 5.01 -3.64 -5.67
N LEU A 110 5.44 -4.66 -4.96
CA LEU A 110 5.32 -6.04 -5.41
C LEU A 110 4.08 -6.68 -4.77
N PHE A 111 3.31 -7.38 -5.59
CA PHE A 111 2.10 -8.07 -5.15
C PHE A 111 2.19 -9.55 -5.49
N GLU A 112 1.68 -10.39 -4.61
CA GLU A 112 1.48 -11.82 -4.88
C GLU A 112 0.04 -12.17 -4.52
N THR A 113 -0.57 -13.07 -5.33
CA THR A 113 -1.93 -13.56 -5.09
C THR A 113 -1.94 -15.08 -4.99
N ARG A 114 -2.98 -15.56 -4.32
CA ARG A 114 -3.38 -16.97 -4.31
C ARG A 114 -4.88 -17.00 -4.11
N ASP A 115 -5.58 -17.79 -4.92
CA ASP A 115 -7.05 -17.92 -4.85
C ASP A 115 -7.75 -16.56 -4.92
N ASP A 116 -7.28 -15.69 -5.81
CA ASP A 116 -7.82 -14.34 -6.06
C ASP A 116 -7.75 -13.40 -4.85
N LYS A 117 -6.84 -13.66 -3.93
CA LYS A 117 -6.57 -12.77 -2.79
C LYS A 117 -5.10 -12.38 -2.76
N LEU A 118 -4.83 -11.16 -2.33
CA LEU A 118 -3.46 -10.69 -2.12
C LEU A 118 -2.87 -11.39 -0.90
N THR A 119 -1.78 -12.11 -1.11
CA THR A 119 -1.07 -12.81 -0.04
C THR A 119 0.17 -12.06 0.41
N ARG A 120 0.69 -11.18 -0.45
CA ARG A 120 1.86 -10.38 -0.12
C ARG A 120 1.77 -9.02 -0.82
N ILE A 121 2.08 -7.98 -0.08
CA ILE A 121 2.18 -6.60 -0.57
C ILE A 121 3.49 -6.07 -0.01
N CYS A 122 4.41 -5.66 -0.88
CA CYS A 122 5.71 -5.15 -0.44
C CYS A 122 6.01 -3.84 -1.14
N ASP A 123 6.03 -2.75 -0.37
CA ASP A 123 6.30 -1.40 -0.87
C ASP A 123 7.80 -1.10 -0.77
N TYR A 124 8.38 -0.71 -1.88
CA TYR A 124 9.76 -0.23 -1.96
C TYR A 124 9.79 1.27 -2.25
N SER A 125 10.52 2.00 -1.45
CA SER A 125 10.64 3.44 -1.65
C SER A 125 12.01 4.00 -1.21
#